data_bee27a3a2e7d8b8227953459a43d1114
#
_entry.id   bee27a3a2e7d8b8227953459a43d1114
#
_cell.length_a   1.000
_cell.length_b   1.000
_cell.length_c   1.000
_cell.angle_alpha   90.00
_cell.angle_beta   90.00
_cell.angle_gamma   90.00
#
_symmetry.space_group_name_H-M   'P 1'
#
loop_
_entity.id
_entity.type
_entity.pdbx_description
1 polymer ?
#
loop_
_entity_poly.entity_id
_entity_poly.type
_entity_poly.pdbx_seq_one_letter_code
_entity_poly.pdbx_strand_id
1 'polypeptide(L)'
;MAVHVALTGATGFLGLRLLRRLLDAHGSVTVLAHAGSGDALHRIVRFFELTGAAPGFVAGLAERVRVVEIDLALPRLGLAEREFQELADGVGALWHSAGSINLEGDLPELRRVNVEGTRHVLELAAAGRLRPRVHHVSTAFVAGARREGVAYEDELDGGPGFENAYERSKYEAELLVHAWSREHGRPVLVLRPGVLVTDLPPHPELPPHPLQVIERILHDACGSGGPGPGDRPRVRMVGHPHGRLNLLQVEHAADVMVRLAGLPASGGVDTFHVVHDRDVPVATVVEVLERLVPLRVELVSGRPAAPSPLEAMLDFYPGMTAYLAHRRRFDDTRVRAQLGPGAASAPVDADYLWAGLAPRSWTVSGPPGPATTTPPPVRRT
;
A
#
# COMPACT_ATOMS: atom_id res chain seq x y z
N MET A 1 12.84 -18.75 21.62
CA MET A 1 13.76 -18.04 20.73
C MET A 1 12.96 -16.99 19.96
N ALA A 2 13.49 -15.78 19.76
CA ALA A 2 12.81 -14.77 18.94
C ALA A 2 12.69 -15.29 17.49
N VAL A 3 11.49 -15.17 16.92
CA VAL A 3 11.23 -15.56 15.53
C VAL A 3 11.90 -14.53 14.61
N HIS A 4 12.79 -14.97 13.74
CA HIS A 4 13.41 -14.10 12.75
C HIS A 4 12.44 -13.83 11.60
N VAL A 5 12.12 -12.56 11.37
CA VAL A 5 11.13 -12.12 10.38
C VAL A 5 11.81 -11.58 9.13
N ALA A 6 11.38 -12.02 7.96
CA ALA A 6 11.74 -11.42 6.68
C ALA A 6 10.53 -10.71 6.07
N LEU A 7 10.76 -9.53 5.47
CA LEU A 7 9.74 -8.68 4.84
C LEU A 7 10.18 -8.25 3.45
N THR A 8 9.42 -8.61 2.41
CA THR A 8 9.54 -7.99 1.08
C THR A 8 8.68 -6.73 1.01
N GLY A 9 9.07 -5.76 0.18
CA GLY A 9 8.30 -4.53 -0.02
C GLY A 9 8.37 -3.53 1.13
N ALA A 10 9.34 -3.65 2.02
CA ALA A 10 9.52 -2.80 3.21
C ALA A 10 9.67 -1.31 2.92
N THR A 11 10.09 -0.92 1.72
CA THR A 11 10.27 0.49 1.30
C THR A 11 9.03 1.08 0.60
N GLY A 12 7.97 0.28 0.43
CA GLY A 12 6.71 0.71 -0.15
C GLY A 12 5.78 1.38 0.85
N PHE A 13 4.65 1.92 0.37
CA PHE A 13 3.68 2.68 1.15
C PHE A 13 3.17 1.89 2.38
N LEU A 14 2.67 0.67 2.19
CA LEU A 14 2.26 -0.22 3.29
C LEU A 14 3.47 -0.81 4.02
N GLY A 15 4.52 -1.19 3.28
CA GLY A 15 5.67 -1.92 3.83
C GLY A 15 6.43 -1.18 4.91
N LEU A 16 6.57 0.16 4.81
CA LEU A 16 7.18 1.01 5.83
C LEU A 16 6.39 0.96 7.16
N ARG A 17 5.05 0.92 7.10
CA ARG A 17 4.18 0.81 8.27
C ARG A 17 4.22 -0.59 8.87
N LEU A 18 4.21 -1.63 8.03
CA LEU A 18 4.42 -3.02 8.47
C LEU A 18 5.79 -3.17 9.14
N LEU A 19 6.86 -2.64 8.54
CA LEU A 19 8.20 -2.69 9.13
C LEU A 19 8.23 -2.10 10.55
N ARG A 20 7.57 -0.94 10.77
CA ARG A 20 7.45 -0.35 12.10
C ARG A 20 6.83 -1.33 13.09
N ARG A 21 5.67 -1.90 12.76
CA ARG A 21 4.96 -2.83 13.65
C ARG A 21 5.74 -4.12 13.89
N LEU A 22 6.41 -4.63 12.86
CA LEU A 22 7.25 -5.83 12.97
C LEU A 22 8.49 -5.59 13.84
N LEU A 23 9.12 -4.42 13.75
CA LEU A 23 10.22 -4.03 14.63
C LEU A 23 9.77 -3.90 16.10
N ASP A 24 8.56 -3.37 16.34
CA ASP A 24 8.00 -3.28 17.69
C ASP A 24 7.69 -4.68 18.27
N ALA A 25 7.22 -5.62 17.43
CA ALA A 25 6.85 -6.97 17.84
C ALA A 25 8.04 -7.95 17.97
N HIS A 26 9.04 -7.85 17.09
CA HIS A 26 10.10 -8.84 16.97
C HIS A 26 11.52 -8.32 17.25
N GLY A 27 11.69 -7.03 17.45
CA GLY A 27 12.97 -6.38 17.73
C GLY A 27 13.85 -6.18 16.48
N SER A 28 13.96 -7.14 15.57
CA SER A 28 14.73 -7.03 14.32
C SER A 28 13.99 -7.65 13.15
N VAL A 29 14.28 -7.15 11.93
CA VAL A 29 13.66 -7.59 10.66
C VAL A 29 14.71 -7.66 9.56
N THR A 30 14.70 -8.73 8.76
CA THR A 30 15.40 -8.78 7.48
C THR A 30 14.50 -8.21 6.39
N VAL A 31 14.93 -7.11 5.79
CA VAL A 31 14.28 -6.46 4.66
C VAL A 31 14.82 -7.05 3.37
N LEU A 32 13.93 -7.65 2.57
CA LEU A 32 14.24 -8.13 1.24
C LEU A 32 13.90 -7.01 0.25
N ALA A 33 14.90 -6.23 -0.13
CA ALA A 33 14.75 -5.03 -0.95
C ALA A 33 15.08 -5.32 -2.42
N HIS A 34 14.36 -4.66 -3.35
CA HIS A 34 14.66 -4.80 -4.77
C HIS A 34 16.04 -4.22 -5.11
N ALA A 35 16.89 -5.04 -5.72
CA ALA A 35 18.20 -4.64 -6.23
C ALA A 35 18.05 -3.46 -7.22
N GLY A 36 18.89 -2.44 -7.08
CA GLY A 36 18.83 -1.24 -7.91
C GLY A 36 17.77 -0.19 -7.51
N SER A 37 16.99 -0.43 -6.44
CA SER A 37 16.05 0.58 -5.91
C SER A 37 16.71 1.66 -5.05
N GLY A 38 18.04 1.72 -5.02
CA GLY A 38 18.82 2.59 -4.16
C GLY A 38 18.95 2.06 -2.72
N ASP A 39 19.55 2.85 -1.84
CA ASP A 39 19.77 2.46 -0.45
C ASP A 39 18.44 2.31 0.31
N ALA A 40 18.03 1.07 0.49
CA ALA A 40 16.79 0.74 1.18
C ALA A 40 16.80 1.19 2.65
N LEU A 41 17.94 1.06 3.34
CA LEU A 41 18.06 1.50 4.73
C LEU A 41 17.96 3.03 4.84
N HIS A 42 18.59 3.77 3.94
CA HIS A 42 18.45 5.22 3.89
C HIS A 42 16.98 5.65 3.69
N ARG A 43 16.25 5.03 2.76
CA ARG A 43 14.81 5.31 2.54
C ARG A 43 13.96 5.02 3.77
N ILE A 44 14.27 3.93 4.50
CA ILE A 44 13.59 3.57 5.74
C ILE A 44 13.87 4.62 6.82
N VAL A 45 15.13 5.01 7.02
CA VAL A 45 15.53 6.05 7.96
C VAL A 45 14.82 7.36 7.65
N ARG A 46 14.86 7.81 6.39
CA ARG A 46 14.21 9.06 5.96
C ARG A 46 12.71 9.05 6.21
N PHE A 47 12.04 7.92 5.93
CA PHE A 47 10.61 7.80 6.25
C PHE A 47 10.32 8.04 7.72
N PHE A 48 11.07 7.40 8.62
CA PHE A 48 10.85 7.53 10.06
C PHE A 48 11.22 8.92 10.60
N GLU A 49 12.26 9.56 10.06
CA GLU A 49 12.59 10.95 10.37
C GLU A 49 11.46 11.89 9.96
N LEU A 50 11.01 11.81 8.70
CA LEU A 50 9.96 12.66 8.15
C LEU A 50 8.61 12.46 8.85
N THR A 51 8.32 11.26 9.34
CA THR A 51 7.07 10.96 10.04
C THR A 51 7.16 11.16 11.55
N GLY A 52 8.24 11.77 12.06
CA GLY A 52 8.37 12.17 13.47
C GLY A 52 8.61 11.01 14.43
N ALA A 53 9.22 9.92 13.98
CA ALA A 53 9.62 8.84 14.87
C ALA A 53 10.66 9.32 15.91
N ALA A 54 10.63 8.76 17.12
CA ALA A 54 11.55 9.15 18.19
C ALA A 54 13.02 8.97 17.72
N PRO A 55 13.91 9.94 18.00
CA PRO A 55 15.33 9.89 17.56
C PRO A 55 16.04 8.60 17.95
N GLY A 56 15.78 8.07 19.17
CA GLY A 56 16.36 6.79 19.62
C GLY A 56 15.87 5.58 18.81
N PHE A 57 14.63 5.60 18.28
CA PHE A 57 14.15 4.57 17.37
C PHE A 57 14.89 4.63 16.05
N VAL A 58 15.05 5.82 15.47
CA VAL A 58 15.73 6.03 14.19
C VAL A 58 17.21 5.63 14.30
N ALA A 59 17.91 6.05 15.35
CA ALA A 59 19.31 5.67 15.59
C ALA A 59 19.53 4.15 15.70
N GLY A 60 18.56 3.43 16.26
CA GLY A 60 18.63 1.97 16.40
C GLY A 60 18.28 1.17 15.13
N LEU A 61 17.87 1.81 14.04
CA LEU A 61 17.43 1.09 12.82
C LEU A 61 18.55 0.28 12.18
N ALA A 62 19.77 0.81 12.11
CA ALA A 62 20.91 0.14 11.49
C ALA A 62 21.27 -1.21 12.17
N GLU A 63 21.00 -1.35 13.46
CA GLU A 63 21.22 -2.59 14.21
C GLU A 63 20.05 -3.58 14.11
N ARG A 64 18.84 -3.05 13.85
CA ARG A 64 17.58 -3.81 13.89
C ARG A 64 17.08 -4.21 12.49
N VAL A 65 17.58 -3.57 11.44
CA VAL A 65 17.20 -3.81 10.05
C VAL A 65 18.39 -4.35 9.27
N ARG A 66 18.32 -5.64 8.91
CA ARG A 66 19.25 -6.24 7.95
C ARG A 66 18.66 -6.11 6.56
N VAL A 67 19.37 -5.54 5.60
CA VAL A 67 18.95 -5.46 4.21
C VAL A 67 19.61 -6.57 3.40
N VAL A 68 18.82 -7.28 2.60
CA VAL A 68 19.27 -8.26 1.59
C VAL A 68 18.67 -7.79 0.26
N GLU A 69 19.53 -7.53 -0.71
CA GLU A 69 19.09 -7.16 -2.06
C GLU A 69 18.61 -8.38 -2.82
N ILE A 70 17.41 -8.29 -3.41
CA ILE A 70 16.77 -9.35 -4.18
C ILE A 70 16.15 -8.82 -5.47
N ASP A 71 15.85 -9.72 -6.41
CA ASP A 71 14.96 -9.47 -7.54
C ASP A 71 13.86 -10.52 -7.58
N LEU A 72 12.62 -10.08 -7.34
CA LEU A 72 11.44 -10.96 -7.38
C LEU A 72 11.23 -11.65 -8.73
N ALA A 73 11.67 -11.01 -9.82
CA ALA A 73 11.51 -11.55 -11.17
C ALA A 73 12.51 -12.67 -11.51
N LEU A 74 13.50 -12.91 -10.66
CA LEU A 74 14.55 -13.90 -10.91
C LEU A 74 14.41 -15.13 -10.02
N PRO A 75 14.74 -16.33 -10.54
CA PRO A 75 14.83 -17.56 -9.75
C PRO A 75 15.72 -17.35 -8.51
N ARG A 76 15.34 -17.97 -7.38
CA ARG A 76 16.02 -17.79 -6.09
C ARG A 76 16.14 -16.31 -5.66
N LEU A 77 15.21 -15.48 -6.12
CA LEU A 77 15.21 -14.03 -5.83
C LEU A 77 16.49 -13.34 -6.33
N GLY A 78 17.19 -13.89 -7.34
CA GLY A 78 18.45 -13.36 -7.85
C GLY A 78 19.67 -13.64 -6.96
N LEU A 79 19.51 -14.37 -5.85
CA LEU A 79 20.58 -14.72 -4.92
C LEU A 79 21.41 -15.91 -5.43
N ALA A 80 22.69 -15.97 -5.05
CA ALA A 80 23.48 -17.16 -5.19
C ALA A 80 22.91 -18.30 -4.34
N GLU A 81 23.09 -19.56 -4.75
CA GLU A 81 22.54 -20.76 -4.08
C GLU A 81 22.79 -20.77 -2.57
N ARG A 82 24.03 -20.47 -2.18
CA ARG A 82 24.42 -20.44 -0.77
C ARG A 82 23.70 -19.36 0.02
N GLU A 83 23.62 -18.14 -0.52
CA GLU A 83 22.94 -17.00 0.12
C GLU A 83 21.44 -17.24 0.25
N PHE A 84 20.81 -17.82 -0.79
CA PHE A 84 19.42 -18.22 -0.76
C PHE A 84 19.15 -19.25 0.34
N GLN A 85 20.00 -20.27 0.46
CA GLN A 85 19.83 -21.31 1.47
C GLN A 85 20.07 -20.77 2.89
N GLU A 86 21.10 -19.93 3.08
CA GLU A 86 21.37 -19.27 4.37
C GLU A 86 20.18 -18.39 4.81
N LEU A 87 19.59 -17.64 3.86
CA LEU A 87 18.40 -16.84 4.11
C LEU A 87 17.20 -17.72 4.48
N ALA A 88 16.94 -18.76 3.68
CA ALA A 88 15.84 -19.69 3.91
C ALA A 88 15.91 -20.37 5.27
N ASP A 89 17.10 -20.83 5.66
CA ASP A 89 17.33 -21.51 6.95
C ASP A 89 17.21 -20.58 8.17
N GLY A 90 17.37 -19.27 7.97
CA GLY A 90 17.29 -18.27 9.02
C GLY A 90 15.89 -17.71 9.28
N VAL A 91 14.97 -17.82 8.32
CA VAL A 91 13.65 -17.15 8.39
C VAL A 91 12.61 -18.00 9.10
N GLY A 92 12.02 -17.50 10.18
CA GLY A 92 10.93 -18.15 10.93
C GLY A 92 9.53 -17.60 10.62
N ALA A 93 9.42 -16.38 10.06
CA ALA A 93 8.18 -15.83 9.52
C ALA A 93 8.48 -14.99 8.28
N LEU A 94 7.68 -15.13 7.24
CA LEU A 94 7.91 -14.49 5.94
C LEU A 94 6.70 -13.63 5.54
N TRP A 95 6.93 -12.31 5.45
CA TRP A 95 5.95 -11.34 4.99
C TRP A 95 6.21 -10.98 3.53
N HIS A 96 5.24 -11.27 2.67
CA HIS A 96 5.31 -10.91 1.26
C HIS A 96 4.35 -9.77 0.96
N SER A 97 4.87 -8.53 1.01
CA SER A 97 4.14 -7.29 0.72
C SER A 97 4.62 -6.60 -0.55
N ALA A 98 5.70 -7.08 -1.17
CA ALA A 98 6.18 -6.56 -2.44
C ALA A 98 5.27 -6.97 -3.60
N GLY A 99 5.14 -6.09 -4.57
CA GLY A 99 4.41 -6.31 -5.80
C GLY A 99 4.33 -5.01 -6.62
N SER A 100 4.07 -5.14 -7.90
CA SER A 100 3.75 -4.00 -8.76
C SER A 100 2.26 -3.66 -8.59
N ILE A 101 1.98 -2.38 -8.32
CA ILE A 101 0.62 -1.81 -8.21
C ILE A 101 0.27 -0.95 -9.43
N ASN A 102 0.98 -1.12 -10.54
CA ASN A 102 0.71 -0.37 -11.77
C ASN A 102 -0.64 -0.79 -12.36
N LEU A 103 -1.67 0.03 -12.16
CA LEU A 103 -3.03 -0.25 -12.65
C LEU A 103 -3.14 -0.15 -14.19
N GLU A 104 -2.20 0.54 -14.83
CA GLU A 104 -2.11 0.71 -16.29
C GLU A 104 -1.03 -0.20 -16.92
N GLY A 105 -0.38 -1.04 -16.11
CA GLY A 105 0.65 -1.99 -16.57
C GLY A 105 0.07 -3.13 -17.41
N ASP A 106 0.90 -3.70 -18.26
CA ASP A 106 0.50 -4.88 -19.03
C ASP A 106 0.54 -6.16 -18.16
N LEU A 107 -0.26 -7.14 -18.53
CA LEU A 107 -0.40 -8.38 -17.76
C LEU A 107 0.90 -9.22 -17.72
N PRO A 108 1.68 -9.38 -18.80
CA PRO A 108 2.96 -10.08 -18.77
C PRO A 108 3.95 -9.48 -17.76
N GLU A 109 4.10 -8.15 -17.74
CA GLU A 109 4.97 -7.46 -16.80
C GLU A 109 4.51 -7.66 -15.35
N LEU A 110 3.21 -7.46 -15.10
CA LEU A 110 2.62 -7.63 -13.78
C LEU A 110 2.71 -9.08 -13.29
N ARG A 111 2.53 -10.08 -14.17
CA ARG A 111 2.73 -11.50 -13.82
C ARG A 111 4.16 -11.80 -13.40
N ARG A 112 5.15 -11.23 -14.11
CA ARG A 112 6.57 -11.45 -13.79
C ARG A 112 6.89 -11.02 -12.35
N VAL A 113 6.30 -9.91 -11.88
CA VAL A 113 6.54 -9.40 -10.52
C VAL A 113 5.57 -10.01 -9.50
N ASN A 114 4.26 -10.00 -9.80
CA ASN A 114 3.25 -10.37 -8.81
C ASN A 114 3.03 -11.89 -8.71
N VAL A 115 3.11 -12.64 -9.82
CA VAL A 115 2.86 -14.09 -9.81
C VAL A 115 4.17 -14.86 -9.65
N GLU A 116 5.14 -14.65 -10.56
CA GLU A 116 6.42 -15.36 -10.47
C GLU A 116 7.22 -14.88 -9.24
N GLY A 117 7.17 -13.59 -8.91
CA GLY A 117 7.75 -13.09 -7.65
C GLY A 117 7.16 -13.77 -6.41
N THR A 118 5.84 -13.97 -6.37
CA THR A 118 5.19 -14.75 -5.31
C THR A 118 5.68 -16.19 -5.30
N ARG A 119 5.83 -16.83 -6.47
CA ARG A 119 6.38 -18.20 -6.58
C ARG A 119 7.77 -18.30 -5.94
N HIS A 120 8.69 -17.40 -6.31
CA HIS A 120 10.05 -17.39 -5.79
C HIS A 120 10.11 -17.15 -4.27
N VAL A 121 9.20 -16.33 -3.73
CA VAL A 121 9.07 -16.13 -2.27
C VAL A 121 8.54 -17.39 -1.57
N LEU A 122 7.61 -18.11 -2.18
CA LEU A 122 7.11 -19.37 -1.67
C LEU A 122 8.17 -20.49 -1.75
N GLU A 123 9.03 -20.49 -2.79
CA GLU A 123 10.20 -21.38 -2.89
C GLU A 123 11.19 -21.10 -1.75
N LEU A 124 11.47 -19.82 -1.42
CA LEU A 124 12.28 -19.46 -0.25
C LEU A 124 11.68 -20.04 1.04
N ALA A 125 10.36 -19.91 1.23
CA ALA A 125 9.68 -20.47 2.38
C ALA A 125 9.75 -22.00 2.43
N ALA A 126 9.75 -22.67 1.27
CA ALA A 126 9.82 -24.13 1.19
C ALA A 126 11.22 -24.67 1.44
N ALA A 127 12.28 -23.96 1.02
CA ALA A 127 13.67 -24.38 1.11
C ALA A 127 14.22 -24.42 2.54
N GLY A 128 13.68 -23.58 3.44
CA GLY A 128 14.20 -23.39 4.80
C GLY A 128 13.80 -24.49 5.77
N ARG A 129 14.68 -24.75 6.74
CA ARG A 129 14.47 -25.78 7.80
C ARG A 129 13.40 -25.38 8.80
N LEU A 130 13.22 -24.06 9.05
CA LEU A 130 12.30 -23.54 10.06
C LEU A 130 10.83 -23.55 9.61
N ARG A 131 10.55 -23.83 8.34
CA ARG A 131 9.19 -23.86 7.78
C ARG A 131 8.38 -22.62 8.16
N PRO A 132 8.83 -21.39 7.77
CA PRO A 132 8.23 -20.14 8.20
C PRO A 132 6.73 -20.08 7.85
N ARG A 133 5.94 -19.46 8.74
CA ARG A 133 4.57 -19.06 8.37
C ARG A 133 4.65 -17.95 7.32
N VAL A 134 3.90 -18.12 6.23
CA VAL A 134 3.84 -17.11 5.16
C VAL A 134 2.65 -16.19 5.40
N HIS A 135 2.90 -14.89 5.37
CA HIS A 135 1.89 -13.83 5.40
C HIS A 135 1.91 -13.13 4.04
N HIS A 136 0.89 -13.39 3.22
CA HIS A 136 0.79 -12.84 1.88
C HIS A 136 -0.14 -11.63 1.85
N VAL A 137 0.39 -10.46 1.50
CA VAL A 137 -0.42 -9.27 1.27
C VAL A 137 -0.98 -9.30 -0.15
N SER A 138 -2.26 -9.63 -0.26
CA SER A 138 -3.07 -9.61 -1.48
C SER A 138 -3.78 -8.25 -1.63
N THR A 139 -5.00 -8.23 -2.10
CA THR A 139 -5.89 -7.06 -2.16
C THR A 139 -7.34 -7.49 -2.12
N ALA A 140 -8.24 -6.69 -1.57
CA ALA A 140 -9.69 -6.93 -1.64
C ALA A 140 -10.19 -6.91 -3.10
N PHE A 141 -9.43 -6.31 -4.01
CA PHE A 141 -9.75 -6.19 -5.43
C PHE A 141 -9.55 -7.48 -6.25
N VAL A 142 -9.07 -8.59 -5.64
CA VAL A 142 -9.17 -9.94 -6.25
C VAL A 142 -10.63 -10.37 -6.49
N ALA A 143 -11.60 -9.68 -5.89
CA ALA A 143 -13.03 -9.79 -6.20
C ALA A 143 -13.39 -9.40 -7.66
N GLY A 144 -12.43 -8.83 -8.40
CA GLY A 144 -12.55 -8.54 -9.83
C GLY A 144 -13.56 -7.45 -10.18
N ALA A 145 -14.12 -7.50 -11.39
CA ALA A 145 -15.02 -6.49 -11.95
C ALA A 145 -16.47 -6.55 -11.39
N ARG A 146 -16.70 -7.23 -10.27
CA ARG A 146 -17.99 -7.19 -9.57
C ARG A 146 -18.23 -5.76 -9.06
N ARG A 147 -19.20 -5.08 -9.61
CA ARG A 147 -19.48 -3.67 -9.29
C ARG A 147 -20.51 -3.46 -8.17
N GLU A 148 -21.23 -4.50 -7.78
CA GLU A 148 -22.31 -4.45 -6.78
C GLU A 148 -22.29 -5.66 -5.85
N GLY A 149 -23.10 -5.63 -4.79
CA GLY A 149 -23.21 -6.71 -3.81
C GLY A 149 -22.08 -6.68 -2.79
N VAL A 150 -21.85 -7.85 -2.17
CA VAL A 150 -20.81 -8.04 -1.16
C VAL A 150 -19.79 -9.05 -1.68
N ALA A 151 -18.50 -8.73 -1.56
CA ALA A 151 -17.41 -9.65 -1.77
C ALA A 151 -17.01 -10.22 -0.40
N TYR A 152 -17.04 -11.56 -0.27
CA TYR A 152 -16.78 -12.25 0.98
C TYR A 152 -15.31 -12.71 1.08
N GLU A 153 -14.84 -12.89 2.32
CA GLU A 153 -13.43 -13.24 2.61
C GLU A 153 -13.06 -14.65 2.11
N ASP A 154 -14.00 -15.56 1.99
CA ASP A 154 -13.83 -16.93 1.50
C ASP A 154 -13.99 -17.05 -0.03
N GLU A 155 -14.42 -15.99 -0.71
CA GLU A 155 -14.54 -15.98 -2.16
C GLU A 155 -13.19 -15.69 -2.85
N LEU A 156 -12.88 -16.50 -3.85
CA LEU A 156 -11.79 -16.26 -4.81
C LEU A 156 -12.28 -16.74 -6.18
N ASP A 157 -13.12 -15.90 -6.83
CA ASP A 157 -13.81 -16.22 -8.07
C ASP A 157 -13.41 -15.23 -9.19
N GLY A 158 -12.84 -15.77 -10.26
CA GLY A 158 -12.47 -14.99 -11.46
C GLY A 158 -13.62 -14.81 -12.47
N GLY A 159 -14.82 -15.35 -12.21
CA GLY A 159 -15.98 -15.30 -13.11
C GLY A 159 -16.42 -13.89 -13.54
N PRO A 160 -16.43 -12.89 -12.64
CA PRO A 160 -16.75 -11.51 -13.01
C PRO A 160 -15.74 -10.84 -13.94
N GLY A 161 -14.56 -11.43 -14.17
CA GLY A 161 -13.43 -10.78 -14.84
C GLY A 161 -12.72 -9.77 -13.93
N PHE A 162 -11.93 -8.87 -14.51
CA PHE A 162 -11.08 -7.92 -13.79
C PHE A 162 -11.16 -6.55 -14.44
N GLU A 163 -11.13 -5.49 -13.64
CA GLU A 163 -11.11 -4.12 -14.16
C GLU A 163 -9.78 -3.78 -14.85
N ASN A 164 -8.68 -4.41 -14.41
CA ASN A 164 -7.34 -4.19 -14.98
C ASN A 164 -6.43 -5.42 -14.81
N ALA A 165 -5.27 -5.35 -15.43
CA ALA A 165 -4.27 -6.43 -15.36
C ALA A 165 -3.67 -6.60 -13.96
N TYR A 166 -3.64 -5.55 -13.13
CA TYR A 166 -3.19 -5.64 -11.74
C TYR A 166 -4.09 -6.58 -10.92
N GLU A 167 -5.41 -6.36 -10.93
CA GLU A 167 -6.35 -7.23 -10.21
C GLU A 167 -6.18 -8.69 -10.63
N ARG A 168 -6.08 -8.93 -11.94
CA ARG A 168 -5.87 -10.27 -12.49
C ARG A 168 -4.57 -10.88 -11.99
N SER A 169 -3.47 -10.14 -12.00
CA SER A 169 -2.18 -10.65 -11.53
C SER A 169 -2.18 -10.99 -10.03
N LYS A 170 -2.87 -10.19 -9.20
CA LYS A 170 -3.02 -10.44 -7.77
C LYS A 170 -3.93 -11.64 -7.49
N TYR A 171 -4.99 -11.81 -8.26
CA TYR A 171 -5.85 -12.99 -8.22
C TYR A 171 -5.05 -14.27 -8.56
N GLU A 172 -4.28 -14.26 -9.65
CA GLU A 172 -3.44 -15.40 -10.06
C GLU A 172 -2.36 -15.72 -9.01
N ALA A 173 -1.75 -14.70 -8.41
CA ALA A 173 -0.80 -14.88 -7.30
C ALA A 173 -1.45 -15.51 -6.08
N GLU A 174 -2.67 -15.12 -5.72
CA GLU A 174 -3.39 -15.70 -4.59
C GLU A 174 -3.82 -17.15 -4.85
N LEU A 175 -4.23 -17.50 -6.08
CA LEU A 175 -4.45 -18.89 -6.48
C LEU A 175 -3.19 -19.75 -6.29
N LEU A 176 -2.03 -19.21 -6.66
CA LEU A 176 -0.73 -19.87 -6.45
C LEU A 176 -0.46 -20.10 -4.97
N VAL A 177 -0.73 -19.12 -4.11
CA VAL A 177 -0.58 -19.24 -2.65
C VAL A 177 -1.48 -20.36 -2.09
N HIS A 178 -2.73 -20.42 -2.53
CA HIS A 178 -3.66 -21.48 -2.13
C HIS A 178 -3.20 -22.88 -2.59
N ALA A 179 -2.69 -23.00 -3.84
CA ALA A 179 -2.16 -24.25 -4.36
C ALA A 179 -0.93 -24.70 -3.56
N TRP A 180 0.02 -23.80 -3.32
CA TRP A 180 1.21 -24.05 -2.53
C TRP A 180 0.91 -24.51 -1.10
N SER A 181 -0.05 -23.85 -0.42
CA SER A 181 -0.48 -24.21 0.93
C SER A 181 -0.98 -25.66 0.99
N ARG A 182 -1.81 -26.06 0.01
CA ARG A 182 -2.33 -27.44 -0.09
C ARG A 182 -1.22 -28.45 -0.38
N GLU A 183 -0.36 -28.15 -1.35
CA GLU A 183 0.72 -29.03 -1.77
C GLU A 183 1.72 -29.32 -0.65
N HIS A 184 2.09 -28.30 0.10
CA HIS A 184 3.10 -28.39 1.16
C HIS A 184 2.51 -28.67 2.56
N GLY A 185 1.18 -28.69 2.70
CA GLY A 185 0.51 -28.83 4.00
C GLY A 185 0.91 -27.73 4.99
N ARG A 186 1.02 -26.45 4.52
CA ARG A 186 1.54 -25.35 5.33
C ARG A 186 0.53 -24.22 5.45
N PRO A 187 0.35 -23.68 6.66
CA PRO A 187 -0.58 -22.59 6.87
C PRO A 187 -0.05 -21.28 6.23
N VAL A 188 -0.96 -20.57 5.58
CA VAL A 188 -0.71 -19.22 5.02
C VAL A 188 -1.76 -18.26 5.51
N LEU A 189 -1.34 -17.04 5.84
CA LEU A 189 -2.24 -15.93 6.11
C LEU A 189 -2.30 -15.03 4.87
N VAL A 190 -3.48 -14.88 4.29
CA VAL A 190 -3.76 -13.97 3.19
C VAL A 190 -4.47 -12.74 3.73
N LEU A 191 -3.91 -11.57 3.46
CA LEU A 191 -4.41 -10.28 3.90
C LEU A 191 -4.82 -9.45 2.69
N ARG A 192 -6.09 -9.10 2.59
CA ARG A 192 -6.68 -8.39 1.46
C ARG A 192 -7.06 -6.96 1.87
N PRO A 193 -6.12 -5.99 1.81
CA PRO A 193 -6.45 -4.60 2.07
C PRO A 193 -7.35 -3.99 0.99
N GLY A 194 -8.16 -3.00 1.39
CA GLY A 194 -8.82 -2.05 0.51
C GLY A 194 -7.83 -1.03 -0.07
N VAL A 195 -8.33 0.12 -0.53
CA VAL A 195 -7.46 1.24 -0.93
C VAL A 195 -6.86 1.90 0.30
N LEU A 196 -5.55 1.89 0.40
CA LEU A 196 -4.84 2.46 1.53
C LEU A 196 -4.55 3.95 1.32
N VAL A 197 -4.83 4.75 2.33
CA VAL A 197 -4.64 6.21 2.36
C VAL A 197 -3.95 6.62 3.66
N THR A 198 -3.44 7.86 3.70
CA THR A 198 -2.85 8.48 4.89
C THR A 198 -3.25 9.95 4.95
N ASP A 199 -3.24 10.53 6.14
CA ASP A 199 -3.37 11.97 6.38
C ASP A 199 -2.03 12.72 6.35
N LEU A 200 -0.93 11.98 6.14
CA LEU A 200 0.36 12.60 5.91
C LEU A 200 0.38 13.31 4.56
N PRO A 201 0.77 14.58 4.51
CA PRO A 201 0.80 15.35 3.27
C PRO A 201 1.81 14.76 2.27
N PRO A 202 1.65 15.02 0.95
CA PRO A 202 2.58 14.55 -0.06
C PRO A 202 4.01 15.04 0.22
N HIS A 203 4.99 14.15 0.03
CA HIS A 203 6.42 14.48 0.14
C HIS A 203 7.22 13.74 -0.94
N PRO A 204 8.21 14.39 -1.62
CA PRO A 204 8.95 13.77 -2.72
C PRO A 204 9.69 12.48 -2.35
N GLU A 205 10.15 12.37 -1.10
CA GLU A 205 10.89 11.21 -0.59
C GLU A 205 9.98 10.11 -0.03
N LEU A 206 8.67 10.34 0.07
CA LEU A 206 7.72 9.35 0.58
C LEU A 206 6.96 8.67 -0.56
N PRO A 207 6.68 7.36 -0.46
CA PRO A 207 5.86 6.67 -1.44
C PRO A 207 4.43 7.22 -1.43
N PRO A 208 3.90 7.67 -2.58
CA PRO A 208 2.54 8.20 -2.66
C PRO A 208 1.49 7.08 -2.55
N HIS A 209 0.29 7.42 -2.10
CA HIS A 209 -0.90 6.58 -2.25
C HIS A 209 -1.70 6.94 -3.52
N PRO A 210 -2.63 6.07 -3.97
CA PRO A 210 -3.31 6.24 -5.26
C PRO A 210 -3.98 7.61 -5.46
N LEU A 211 -4.63 8.18 -4.43
CA LEU A 211 -5.29 9.48 -4.56
C LEU A 211 -4.29 10.63 -4.72
N GLN A 212 -3.08 10.55 -4.14
CA GLN A 212 -2.02 11.54 -4.36
C GLN A 212 -1.51 11.48 -5.81
N VAL A 213 -1.50 10.29 -6.42
CA VAL A 213 -1.13 10.14 -7.83
C VAL A 213 -2.19 10.81 -8.72
N ILE A 214 -3.48 10.58 -8.44
CA ILE A 214 -4.59 11.21 -9.19
C ILE A 214 -4.54 12.73 -9.04
N GLU A 215 -4.37 13.23 -7.82
CA GLU A 215 -4.26 14.67 -7.55
C GLU A 215 -3.14 15.30 -8.37
N ARG A 216 -1.94 14.70 -8.37
CA ARG A 216 -0.79 15.18 -9.14
C ARG A 216 -1.06 15.21 -10.65
N ILE A 217 -1.66 14.16 -11.20
CA ILE A 217 -2.03 14.10 -12.62
C ILE A 217 -2.98 15.25 -12.98
N LEU A 218 -4.00 15.48 -12.17
CA LEU A 218 -4.97 16.55 -12.38
C LEU A 218 -4.33 17.93 -12.22
N HIS A 219 -3.46 18.10 -11.23
CA HIS A 219 -2.73 19.35 -10.99
C HIS A 219 -1.83 19.71 -12.18
N ASP A 220 -1.02 18.76 -12.66
CA ASP A 220 -0.10 18.95 -13.78
C ASP A 220 -0.85 19.26 -15.08
N ALA A 221 -1.99 18.62 -15.29
CA ALA A 221 -2.86 18.87 -16.42
C ALA A 221 -3.51 20.27 -16.41
N CYS A 222 -3.90 20.76 -15.24
CA CYS A 222 -4.42 22.11 -15.08
C CYS A 222 -3.34 23.19 -15.15
N GLY A 223 -2.10 22.87 -14.76
CA GLY A 223 -0.96 23.80 -14.75
C GLY A 223 -0.34 24.05 -16.13
N SER A 224 -0.38 23.08 -17.04
CA SER A 224 0.28 23.12 -18.36
C SER A 224 -0.46 23.92 -19.45
N GLY A 225 -1.25 24.91 -19.10
CA GLY A 225 -2.06 25.71 -20.02
C GLY A 225 -3.53 25.75 -19.60
N GLY A 226 -3.75 25.53 -18.31
CA GLY A 226 -5.06 25.47 -17.69
C GLY A 226 -5.86 26.78 -17.77
N PRO A 227 -7.12 26.70 -17.36
CA PRO A 227 -8.07 27.81 -17.45
C PRO A 227 -7.56 29.03 -16.67
N GLY A 228 -7.90 30.21 -17.16
CA GLY A 228 -7.54 31.47 -16.55
C GLY A 228 -8.05 31.60 -15.09
N PRO A 229 -7.52 32.56 -14.31
CA PRO A 229 -7.97 32.78 -12.94
C PRO A 229 -9.49 32.97 -12.87
N GLY A 230 -10.18 32.04 -12.20
CA GLY A 230 -11.64 32.07 -12.03
C GLY A 230 -12.45 31.13 -12.92
N ASP A 231 -11.85 30.54 -13.93
CA ASP A 231 -12.54 29.54 -14.77
C ASP A 231 -12.32 28.12 -14.16
N ARG A 232 -13.43 27.40 -13.92
CA ARG A 232 -13.42 26.01 -13.43
C ARG A 232 -14.00 25.11 -14.54
N PRO A 233 -13.15 24.54 -15.41
CA PRO A 233 -13.64 23.68 -16.46
C PRO A 233 -14.38 22.48 -15.87
N ARG A 234 -15.45 22.10 -16.54
CA ARG A 234 -16.18 20.88 -16.24
C ARG A 234 -15.46 19.70 -16.89
N VAL A 235 -15.22 18.68 -16.10
CA VAL A 235 -14.57 17.42 -16.49
C VAL A 235 -15.53 16.27 -16.23
N ARG A 236 -15.92 15.56 -17.26
CA ARG A 236 -16.79 14.39 -17.15
C ARG A 236 -15.91 13.16 -16.92
N MET A 237 -16.13 12.51 -15.78
CA MET A 237 -15.44 11.26 -15.42
C MET A 237 -16.44 10.11 -15.38
N VAL A 238 -16.07 8.97 -15.99
CA VAL A 238 -16.89 7.78 -15.92
C VAL A 238 -16.95 7.30 -14.47
N GLY A 239 -18.15 7.23 -13.92
CA GLY A 239 -18.38 6.86 -12.53
C GLY A 239 -19.87 6.74 -12.23
N HIS A 240 -20.20 6.45 -10.97
CA HIS A 240 -21.58 6.34 -10.52
C HIS A 240 -21.87 7.35 -9.39
N PRO A 241 -22.99 8.10 -9.42
CA PRO A 241 -23.32 9.09 -8.38
C PRO A 241 -23.37 8.48 -6.95
N HIS A 242 -23.71 7.19 -6.86
CA HIS A 242 -23.69 6.42 -5.60
C HIS A 242 -22.49 5.49 -5.51
N GLY A 243 -21.42 5.77 -6.27
CA GLY A 243 -20.16 5.04 -6.21
C GLY A 243 -19.53 5.13 -4.81
N ARG A 244 -18.80 4.09 -4.42
CA ARG A 244 -18.17 3.97 -3.10
C ARG A 244 -16.77 3.42 -3.25
N LEU A 245 -15.86 3.93 -2.42
CA LEU A 245 -14.50 3.45 -2.31
C LEU A 245 -14.24 2.99 -0.89
N ASN A 246 -13.72 1.79 -0.74
CA ASN A 246 -13.24 1.34 0.56
C ASN A 246 -11.83 1.91 0.77
N LEU A 247 -11.76 3.00 1.52
CA LEU A 247 -10.53 3.70 1.88
C LEU A 247 -10.19 3.41 3.33
N LEU A 248 -8.97 2.93 3.59
CA LEU A 248 -8.51 2.56 4.93
C LEU A 248 -7.18 3.25 5.25
N GLN A 249 -7.05 3.76 6.47
CA GLN A 249 -5.80 4.31 6.96
C GLN A 249 -4.70 3.24 6.94
N VAL A 250 -3.58 3.53 6.28
CA VAL A 250 -2.48 2.57 6.11
C VAL A 250 -1.84 2.17 7.45
N GLU A 251 -1.81 3.08 8.41
CA GLU A 251 -1.30 2.85 9.76
C GLU A 251 -2.17 1.82 10.51
N HIS A 252 -3.50 1.96 10.39
CA HIS A 252 -4.45 1.02 10.97
C HIS A 252 -4.41 -0.33 10.25
N ALA A 253 -4.31 -0.33 8.92
CA ALA A 253 -4.16 -1.56 8.14
C ALA A 253 -2.94 -2.38 8.58
N ALA A 254 -1.79 -1.73 8.76
CA ALA A 254 -0.56 -2.39 9.23
C ALA A 254 -0.73 -2.97 10.64
N ASP A 255 -1.42 -2.25 11.53
CA ASP A 255 -1.71 -2.71 12.90
C ASP A 255 -2.60 -3.96 12.90
N VAL A 256 -3.72 -3.90 12.17
CA VAL A 256 -4.66 -5.03 12.00
C VAL A 256 -3.94 -6.25 11.42
N MET A 257 -3.13 -6.07 10.37
CA MET A 257 -2.40 -7.17 9.72
C MET A 257 -1.44 -7.88 10.68
N VAL A 258 -0.65 -7.12 11.46
CA VAL A 258 0.30 -7.71 12.41
C VAL A 258 -0.43 -8.40 13.57
N ARG A 259 -1.55 -7.86 14.04
CA ARG A 259 -2.40 -8.51 15.06
C ARG A 259 -3.01 -9.82 14.55
N LEU A 260 -3.52 -9.86 13.32
CA LEU A 260 -4.03 -11.08 12.69
C LEU A 260 -2.92 -12.14 12.53
N ALA A 261 -1.69 -11.72 12.20
CA ALA A 261 -0.55 -12.61 12.10
C ALA A 261 -0.16 -13.26 13.42
N GLY A 262 -0.44 -12.62 14.55
CA GLY A 262 -0.26 -13.16 15.89
C GLY A 262 -1.27 -14.24 16.30
N LEU A 263 -2.35 -14.44 15.53
CA LEU A 263 -3.36 -15.46 15.83
C LEU A 263 -2.87 -16.86 15.46
N PRO A 264 -3.37 -17.92 16.14
CA PRO A 264 -3.13 -19.29 15.73
C PRO A 264 -3.60 -19.54 14.29
N ALA A 265 -2.81 -20.32 13.53
CA ALA A 265 -3.18 -20.71 12.18
C ALA A 265 -4.26 -21.80 12.20
N SER A 266 -5.20 -21.78 11.24
CA SER A 266 -6.23 -22.82 11.08
C SER A 266 -5.68 -24.15 10.50
N GLY A 267 -4.47 -24.13 9.94
CA GLY A 267 -3.84 -25.28 9.28
C GLY A 267 -3.89 -25.22 7.76
N GLY A 268 -4.69 -24.34 7.18
CA GLY A 268 -4.79 -24.07 5.74
C GLY A 268 -4.51 -22.61 5.41
N VAL A 269 -5.28 -22.06 4.47
CA VAL A 269 -5.22 -20.62 4.15
C VAL A 269 -6.27 -19.87 4.97
N ASP A 270 -5.79 -18.96 5.83
CA ASP A 270 -6.63 -18.01 6.55
C ASP A 270 -6.68 -16.71 5.74
N THR A 271 -7.85 -16.34 5.23
CA THR A 271 -8.03 -15.12 4.45
C THR A 271 -8.83 -14.08 5.24
N PHE A 272 -8.36 -12.83 5.24
CA PHE A 272 -9.01 -11.71 5.91
C PHE A 272 -9.05 -10.48 5.01
N HIS A 273 -10.22 -9.83 4.92
CA HIS A 273 -10.36 -8.50 4.36
C HIS A 273 -9.92 -7.44 5.37
N VAL A 274 -8.84 -6.74 5.09
CA VAL A 274 -8.36 -5.62 5.88
C VAL A 274 -8.91 -4.33 5.28
N VAL A 275 -10.16 -4.04 5.60
CA VAL A 275 -10.98 -3.00 4.98
C VAL A 275 -11.63 -2.12 6.04
N HIS A 276 -12.05 -0.93 5.64
CA HIS A 276 -12.84 -0.05 6.51
C HIS A 276 -14.29 -0.55 6.60
N ASP A 277 -14.90 -0.49 7.77
CA ASP A 277 -16.31 -0.86 8.01
C ASP A 277 -17.31 0.06 7.29
N ARG A 278 -16.87 1.24 6.87
CA ARG A 278 -17.63 2.24 6.12
C ARG A 278 -16.92 2.65 4.85
N ASP A 279 -17.61 2.49 3.73
CA ASP A 279 -17.11 2.98 2.46
C ASP A 279 -17.26 4.50 2.36
N VAL A 280 -16.29 5.14 1.72
CA VAL A 280 -16.32 6.57 1.40
C VAL A 280 -17.10 6.80 0.10
N PRO A 281 -18.12 7.68 0.08
CA PRO A 281 -18.79 8.04 -1.16
C PRO A 281 -17.81 8.66 -2.16
N VAL A 282 -17.90 8.28 -3.44
CA VAL A 282 -17.10 8.91 -4.50
C VAL A 282 -17.30 10.42 -4.54
N ALA A 283 -18.51 10.91 -4.22
CA ALA A 283 -18.81 12.33 -4.12
C ALA A 283 -17.89 13.06 -3.13
N THR A 284 -17.57 12.46 -1.99
CA THR A 284 -16.64 13.04 -1.00
C THR A 284 -15.22 13.18 -1.56
N VAL A 285 -14.74 12.15 -2.29
CA VAL A 285 -13.42 12.22 -2.95
C VAL A 285 -13.41 13.31 -4.03
N VAL A 286 -14.47 13.39 -4.84
CA VAL A 286 -14.66 14.43 -5.86
C VAL A 286 -14.64 15.83 -5.22
N GLU A 287 -15.38 16.04 -4.11
CA GLU A 287 -15.39 17.32 -3.39
C GLU A 287 -13.98 17.75 -2.96
N VAL A 288 -13.19 16.82 -2.40
CA VAL A 288 -11.81 17.10 -1.99
C VAL A 288 -10.94 17.44 -3.20
N LEU A 289 -11.05 16.70 -4.31
CA LEU A 289 -10.31 16.99 -5.53
C LEU A 289 -10.68 18.35 -6.12
N GLU A 290 -11.96 18.73 -6.15
CA GLU A 290 -12.42 20.05 -6.62
C GLU A 290 -11.94 21.22 -5.74
N ARG A 291 -11.59 20.98 -4.48
CA ARG A 291 -10.96 21.98 -3.60
C ARG A 291 -9.47 22.13 -3.88
N LEU A 292 -8.80 21.05 -4.33
CA LEU A 292 -7.36 21.02 -4.59
C LEU A 292 -7.01 21.55 -5.98
N VAL A 293 -7.85 21.25 -6.97
CA VAL A 293 -7.60 21.57 -8.38
C VAL A 293 -8.74 22.43 -8.91
N PRO A 294 -8.47 23.48 -9.72
CA PRO A 294 -9.49 24.42 -10.20
C PRO A 294 -10.35 23.83 -11.32
N LEU A 295 -11.10 22.76 -11.01
CA LEU A 295 -12.01 22.08 -11.96
C LEU A 295 -13.33 21.72 -11.26
N ARG A 296 -14.31 21.30 -12.06
CA ARG A 296 -15.56 20.68 -11.62
C ARG A 296 -15.71 19.31 -12.22
N VAL A 297 -15.94 18.28 -11.40
CA VAL A 297 -16.14 16.90 -11.85
C VAL A 297 -17.64 16.62 -11.99
N GLU A 298 -18.01 16.09 -13.16
CA GLU A 298 -19.32 15.52 -13.40
C GLU A 298 -19.21 14.02 -13.62
N LEU A 299 -19.79 13.23 -12.71
CA LEU A 299 -19.82 11.77 -12.87
C LEU A 299 -20.85 11.38 -13.96
N VAL A 300 -20.39 10.68 -14.99
CA VAL A 300 -21.20 10.20 -16.10
C VAL A 300 -21.16 8.68 -16.20
N SER A 301 -22.24 8.06 -16.69
CA SER A 301 -22.36 6.60 -16.80
C SER A 301 -21.56 5.97 -17.95
N GLY A 302 -21.10 6.76 -18.87
CA GLY A 302 -20.37 6.31 -20.05
C GLY A 302 -19.40 7.36 -20.58
N ARG A 303 -18.46 6.91 -21.41
CA ARG A 303 -17.44 7.77 -22.00
C ARG A 303 -18.07 8.87 -22.86
N PRO A 304 -17.66 10.15 -22.69
CA PRO A 304 -18.13 11.23 -23.53
C PRO A 304 -17.81 10.99 -25.02
N ALA A 305 -18.78 11.20 -25.92
CA ALA A 305 -18.58 11.03 -27.37
C ALA A 305 -17.55 12.02 -27.94
N ALA A 306 -17.47 13.22 -27.34
CA ALA A 306 -16.48 14.25 -27.68
C ALA A 306 -15.77 14.68 -26.37
N PRO A 307 -14.68 14.01 -25.99
CA PRO A 307 -13.93 14.37 -24.78
C PRO A 307 -13.14 15.66 -25.00
N SER A 308 -13.07 16.49 -23.96
CA SER A 308 -12.12 17.60 -23.89
C SER A 308 -10.68 17.08 -23.78
N PRO A 309 -9.64 17.91 -24.00
CA PRO A 309 -8.25 17.47 -23.86
C PRO A 309 -7.94 16.87 -22.47
N LEU A 310 -8.51 17.44 -21.38
CA LEU A 310 -8.35 16.94 -20.03
C LEU A 310 -9.07 15.59 -19.81
N GLU A 311 -10.30 15.46 -20.34
CA GLU A 311 -11.03 14.19 -20.31
C GLU A 311 -10.31 13.10 -21.12
N ALA A 312 -9.75 13.45 -22.30
CA ALA A 312 -8.96 12.53 -23.11
C ALA A 312 -7.67 12.07 -22.38
N MET A 313 -7.05 12.95 -21.60
CA MET A 313 -5.90 12.57 -20.79
C MET A 313 -6.28 11.58 -19.67
N LEU A 314 -7.43 11.75 -19.02
CA LEU A 314 -7.92 10.81 -18.01
C LEU A 314 -8.20 9.41 -18.59
N ASP A 315 -8.47 9.33 -19.88
CA ASP A 315 -8.63 8.07 -20.60
C ASP A 315 -7.34 7.24 -20.71
N PHE A 316 -6.17 7.82 -20.44
CA PHE A 316 -4.92 7.08 -20.29
C PHE A 316 -4.80 6.35 -18.94
N TYR A 317 -5.74 6.59 -18.02
CA TYR A 317 -5.75 5.99 -16.68
C TYR A 317 -7.06 5.22 -16.39
N PRO A 318 -7.51 4.31 -17.32
CA PRO A 318 -8.77 3.60 -17.16
C PRO A 318 -8.76 2.66 -15.96
N GLY A 319 -7.59 2.11 -15.60
CA GLY A 319 -7.44 1.22 -14.46
C GLY A 319 -7.71 1.90 -13.13
N MET A 320 -7.50 3.23 -13.03
CA MET A 320 -7.79 4.02 -11.83
C MET A 320 -9.24 4.50 -11.80
N THR A 321 -9.77 4.97 -12.93
CA THR A 321 -11.11 5.57 -13.00
C THR A 321 -12.23 4.55 -12.91
N ALA A 322 -12.00 3.29 -13.28
CA ALA A 322 -12.99 2.21 -13.23
C ALA A 322 -13.63 2.06 -11.82
N TYR A 323 -12.86 2.29 -10.77
CA TYR A 323 -13.33 2.15 -9.38
C TYR A 323 -14.38 3.18 -8.97
N LEU A 324 -14.48 4.32 -9.66
CA LEU A 324 -15.50 5.34 -9.39
C LEU A 324 -16.94 4.86 -9.69
N ALA A 325 -17.08 3.76 -10.45
CA ALA A 325 -18.38 3.16 -10.76
C ALA A 325 -18.81 2.07 -9.76
N HIS A 326 -17.95 1.67 -8.84
CA HIS A 326 -18.23 0.55 -7.94
C HIS A 326 -19.16 0.94 -6.80
N ARG A 327 -20.09 0.03 -6.48
CA ARG A 327 -21.01 0.11 -5.33
C ARG A 327 -20.91 -1.15 -4.45
N ARG A 328 -19.95 -2.04 -4.75
CA ARG A 328 -19.71 -3.25 -3.96
C ARG A 328 -19.20 -2.90 -2.57
N ARG A 329 -19.42 -3.79 -1.64
CA ARG A 329 -18.87 -3.78 -0.29
C ARG A 329 -17.94 -4.97 -0.12
N PHE A 330 -17.09 -4.89 0.86
CA PHE A 330 -16.26 -6.01 1.29
C PHE A 330 -16.72 -6.48 2.66
N ASP A 331 -16.89 -7.80 2.82
CA ASP A 331 -17.18 -8.39 4.11
C ASP A 331 -15.91 -8.38 4.98
N ASP A 332 -16.04 -7.97 6.24
CA ASP A 332 -14.97 -7.93 7.24
C ASP A 332 -15.34 -8.70 8.52
N THR A 333 -16.34 -9.56 8.42
CA THR A 333 -16.92 -10.29 9.56
C THR A 333 -15.87 -11.11 10.29
N ARG A 334 -14.94 -11.75 9.56
CA ARG A 334 -13.89 -12.57 10.16
C ARG A 334 -12.89 -11.71 10.94
N VAL A 335 -12.47 -10.57 10.39
CA VAL A 335 -11.57 -9.62 11.09
C VAL A 335 -12.24 -9.14 12.37
N ARG A 336 -13.50 -8.71 12.32
CA ARG A 336 -14.25 -8.26 13.50
C ARG A 336 -14.44 -9.36 14.54
N ALA A 337 -14.68 -10.59 14.11
CA ALA A 337 -14.81 -11.72 15.02
C ALA A 337 -13.49 -12.02 15.77
N GLN A 338 -12.34 -11.85 15.11
CA GLN A 338 -11.02 -12.11 15.70
C GLN A 338 -10.50 -10.97 16.59
N LEU A 339 -10.70 -9.73 16.18
CA LEU A 339 -10.08 -8.57 16.81
C LEU A 339 -11.05 -7.72 17.65
N GLY A 340 -12.36 -8.01 17.57
CA GLY A 340 -13.39 -7.26 18.29
C GLY A 340 -13.34 -5.76 17.99
N PRO A 341 -13.53 -4.89 19.01
CA PRO A 341 -13.51 -3.43 18.82
C PRO A 341 -12.20 -2.90 18.23
N GLY A 342 -11.09 -3.64 18.36
CA GLY A 342 -9.82 -3.26 17.79
C GLY A 342 -9.71 -3.41 16.25
N ALA A 343 -10.76 -3.94 15.60
CA ALA A 343 -10.85 -3.96 14.13
C ALA A 343 -11.37 -2.63 13.55
N ALA A 344 -12.06 -1.81 14.36
CA ALA A 344 -12.63 -0.56 13.92
C ALA A 344 -11.55 0.51 13.74
N SER A 345 -11.63 1.27 12.64
CA SER A 345 -10.78 2.41 12.37
C SER A 345 -11.55 3.75 12.52
N ALA A 346 -10.81 4.85 12.65
CA ALA A 346 -11.42 6.17 12.62
C ALA A 346 -12.02 6.44 11.23
N PRO A 347 -13.02 7.32 11.09
CA PRO A 347 -13.59 7.66 9.78
C PRO A 347 -12.54 8.23 8.82
N VAL A 348 -12.63 7.85 7.54
CA VAL A 348 -11.92 8.52 6.44
C VAL A 348 -12.92 9.51 5.83
N ASP A 349 -12.89 10.74 6.30
CA ASP A 349 -13.75 11.82 5.86
C ASP A 349 -13.03 12.82 4.94
N ALA A 350 -13.70 13.90 4.55
CA ALA A 350 -13.13 14.92 3.68
C ALA A 350 -11.91 15.62 4.32
N ASP A 351 -11.90 15.82 5.63
CA ASP A 351 -10.79 16.48 6.33
C ASP A 351 -9.56 15.57 6.41
N TYR A 352 -9.75 14.27 6.64
CA TYR A 352 -8.68 13.28 6.57
C TYR A 352 -8.06 13.23 5.16
N LEU A 353 -8.90 13.14 4.12
CA LEU A 353 -8.45 13.13 2.73
C LEU A 353 -7.75 14.46 2.35
N TRP A 354 -8.29 15.58 2.79
CA TRP A 354 -7.66 16.89 2.60
C TRP A 354 -6.27 16.94 3.22
N ALA A 355 -6.10 16.45 4.45
CA ALA A 355 -4.81 16.43 5.13
C ALA A 355 -3.75 15.61 4.36
N GLY A 356 -4.16 14.48 3.77
CA GLY A 356 -3.28 13.60 3.00
C GLY A 356 -3.01 14.03 1.56
N LEU A 357 -3.78 14.97 1.01
CA LEU A 357 -3.67 15.37 -0.39
C LEU A 357 -3.17 16.82 -0.56
N ALA A 358 -3.51 17.73 0.39
CA ALA A 358 -3.14 19.12 0.26
C ALA A 358 -1.63 19.33 0.40
N PRO A 359 -1.00 20.07 -0.51
CA PRO A 359 0.40 20.42 -0.38
C PRO A 359 0.61 21.27 0.88
N ARG A 360 1.50 20.81 1.75
CA ARG A 360 1.92 21.54 2.96
C ARG A 360 3.44 21.75 2.91
N SER A 361 3.92 22.86 3.48
CA SER A 361 5.34 23.02 3.75
C SER A 361 5.74 22.08 4.89
N TRP A 362 6.57 21.09 4.59
CA TRP A 362 7.22 20.27 5.61
C TRP A 362 8.22 21.14 6.37
N THR A 363 7.90 21.56 7.60
CA THR A 363 8.90 22.11 8.51
C THR A 363 9.69 20.94 9.07
N VAL A 364 10.86 20.68 8.48
CA VAL A 364 11.87 19.84 9.13
C VAL A 364 12.27 20.59 10.40
N SER A 365 11.91 20.06 11.56
CA SER A 365 12.50 20.51 12.82
C SER A 365 13.96 20.10 12.79
N GLY A 366 14.80 20.97 12.22
CA GLY A 366 16.27 20.82 12.29
C GLY A 366 16.67 20.76 13.76
N PRO A 367 17.81 20.14 14.10
CA PRO A 367 18.34 20.19 15.46
C PRO A 367 18.47 21.66 15.86
N PRO A 368 18.20 22.03 17.13
CA PRO A 368 18.33 23.39 17.58
C PRO A 368 19.75 23.86 17.27
N GLY A 369 19.86 24.89 16.44
CA GLY A 369 21.13 25.51 16.12
C GLY A 369 21.86 25.90 17.42
N PRO A 370 23.21 25.90 17.44
CA PRO A 370 23.95 26.23 18.63
C PRO A 370 23.49 27.60 19.16
N ALA A 371 23.14 27.60 20.45
CA ALA A 371 22.70 28.81 21.14
C ALA A 371 23.73 29.91 20.92
N THR A 372 23.32 30.96 20.21
CA THR A 372 24.11 32.20 20.10
C THR A 372 24.20 32.82 21.47
N THR A 373 25.28 32.57 22.18
CA THR A 373 25.63 33.30 23.39
C THR A 373 25.98 34.75 23.00
N THR A 374 25.07 35.64 23.20
CA THR A 374 25.29 37.08 23.10
C THR A 374 26.28 37.46 24.22
N PRO A 375 27.45 38.06 23.92
CA PRO A 375 28.35 38.52 24.98
C PRO A 375 27.74 39.67 25.75
N PRO A 376 27.98 39.78 27.07
CA PRO A 376 27.45 40.85 27.91
C PRO A 376 27.98 42.20 27.48
N PRO A 377 27.24 43.29 27.67
CA PRO A 377 27.62 44.67 27.28
C PRO A 377 28.86 45.12 28.09
N VAL A 378 29.91 45.55 27.37
CA VAL A 378 31.08 46.19 27.98
C VAL A 378 30.68 47.50 28.59
N ARG A 379 30.76 47.62 29.93
CA ARG A 379 30.67 48.92 30.66
C ARG A 379 31.90 49.72 30.34
N ARG A 380 31.72 50.87 29.68
CA ARG A 380 32.75 51.92 29.59
C ARG A 380 32.72 52.73 30.90
N THR A 381 33.82 52.77 31.59
CA THR A 381 34.19 53.75 32.59
C THR A 381 34.78 54.95 31.95
#